data_7398b190b3c2ac475bb92137cd2051de
#
_entry.id   7398b190b3c2ac475bb92137cd2051de
#
_cell.length_a   1.000
_cell.length_b   1.000
_cell.length_c   1.000
_cell.angle_alpha   90.00
_cell.angle_beta   90.00
_cell.angle_gamma   90.00
#
_symmetry.space_group_name_H-M   'P 1'
#
loop_
_entity.id
_entity.type
_entity.pdbx_description
1 polymer ?
#
loop_
_entity_poly.entity_id
_entity_poly.type
_entity_poly.pdbx_seq_one_letter_code
_entity_poly.pdbx_strand_id
1 'polypeptide(L)' 'MDKNEVIEKLGKKICEDILRDAGRTLTPDEALISSGLIDSFSLVDLALMAEQIFGVRIEDYELNAETFDNLEQLAQIIM' A
#
# COMPACT_ATOMS: atom_id res chain seq x y z
N MET A 1 14.17 3.46 -9.18
CA MET A 1 13.63 3.68 -7.83
C MET A 1 13.88 2.42 -7.00
N ASP A 2 14.49 2.57 -5.86
CA ASP A 2 14.77 1.41 -5.03
C ASP A 2 13.60 1.06 -4.11
N LYS A 3 13.69 -0.12 -3.48
CA LYS A 3 12.61 -0.64 -2.65
C LYS A 3 12.26 0.29 -1.49
N ASN A 4 13.26 0.91 -0.86
CA ASN A 4 13.03 1.81 0.25
C ASN A 4 12.27 3.05 -0.17
N GLU A 5 12.57 3.59 -1.34
CA GLU A 5 11.83 4.74 -1.87
C GLU A 5 10.37 4.37 -2.16
N VAL A 6 10.14 3.18 -2.71
CA VAL A 6 8.78 2.70 -2.95
C VAL A 6 8.01 2.58 -1.65
N ILE A 7 8.64 1.98 -0.62
CA ILE A 7 8.02 1.82 0.69
C ILE A 7 7.68 3.18 1.30
N GLU A 8 8.59 4.13 1.25
CA GLU A 8 8.36 5.47 1.80
C GLU A 8 7.22 6.18 1.09
N LYS A 9 7.18 6.14 -0.23
CA LYS A 9 6.13 6.78 -1.00
C LYS A 9 4.78 6.13 -0.76
N LEU A 10 4.73 4.81 -0.73
CA LEU A 10 3.51 4.07 -0.43
C LEU A 10 2.99 4.41 0.96
N GLY A 11 3.85 4.35 1.96
CA GLY A 11 3.46 4.64 3.34
C GLY A 11 2.92 6.05 3.49
N LYS A 12 3.59 7.03 2.91
CA LYS A 12 3.17 8.41 2.97
C LYS A 12 1.81 8.63 2.30
N LYS A 13 1.64 8.08 1.10
CA LYS A 13 0.39 8.23 0.36
C LYS A 13 -0.77 7.50 1.02
N ILE A 14 -0.52 6.32 1.56
CA ILE A 14 -1.54 5.59 2.31
C ILE A 14 -1.99 6.40 3.51
N CYS A 15 -1.07 6.98 4.26
CA CYS A 15 -1.43 7.79 5.42
C CYS A 15 -2.19 9.05 5.02
N GLU A 16 -1.79 9.72 3.95
CA GLU A 16 -2.45 10.95 3.53
C GLU A 16 -3.81 10.70 2.88
N ASP A 17 -3.89 9.76 1.94
CA ASP A 17 -5.05 9.60 1.07
C ASP A 17 -6.03 8.54 1.54
N ILE A 18 -5.56 7.50 2.20
CA ILE A 18 -6.41 6.38 2.63
C ILE A 18 -6.76 6.50 4.10
N LEU A 19 -5.77 6.64 4.96
CA LEU A 19 -5.99 6.78 6.40
C LEU A 19 -6.36 8.19 6.81
N ARG A 20 -6.07 9.16 5.95
CA ARG A 20 -6.33 10.59 6.17
C ARG A 20 -5.68 11.09 7.46
N ASP A 21 -4.47 10.63 7.70
CA ASP A 21 -3.68 11.00 8.87
C ASP A 21 -2.24 11.23 8.43
N ALA A 22 -1.98 12.42 7.91
CA ALA A 22 -0.66 12.76 7.35
C ALA A 22 0.46 12.76 8.39
N GLY A 23 0.12 12.84 9.68
CA GLY A 23 1.11 12.78 10.74
C GLY A 23 1.49 11.36 11.15
N ARG A 24 0.80 10.36 10.62
CA ARG A 24 1.07 8.96 10.94
C ARG A 24 2.16 8.41 10.04
N THR A 25 2.96 7.50 10.58
CA THR A 25 3.94 6.75 9.79
C THR A 25 3.63 5.26 9.90
N LEU A 26 3.94 4.53 8.82
CA LEU A 26 3.76 3.08 8.78
C LEU A 26 5.13 2.41 8.70
N THR A 27 5.33 1.38 9.51
CA THR A 27 6.54 0.58 9.41
C THR A 27 6.42 -0.39 8.24
N PRO A 28 7.54 -0.79 7.61
CA PRO A 28 7.46 -1.67 6.43
C PRO A 28 6.82 -3.03 6.70
N ASP A 29 6.88 -3.52 7.93
CA ASP A 29 6.35 -4.82 8.31
C ASP A 29 5.01 -4.75 9.05
N GLU A 30 4.44 -3.57 9.17
CA GLU A 30 3.16 -3.39 9.86
C GLU A 30 2.02 -4.00 9.04
N ALA A 31 1.18 -4.82 9.68
CA ALA A 31 0.03 -5.42 9.02
C ALA A 31 -0.97 -4.34 8.61
N LEU A 32 -1.34 -4.34 7.34
CA LEU A 32 -2.27 -3.35 6.78
C LEU A 32 -3.68 -3.91 6.62
N ILE A 33 -3.78 -5.08 6.04
CA ILE A 33 -5.08 -5.70 5.73
C ILE A 33 -5.57 -6.55 6.88
N SER A 34 -4.73 -7.44 7.39
CA SER A 34 -5.13 -8.35 8.46
C SER A 34 -5.43 -7.64 9.77
N SER A 35 -4.83 -6.47 9.99
CA SER A 35 -5.11 -5.65 11.18
C SER A 35 -6.40 -4.85 11.06
N GLY A 36 -6.99 -4.77 9.87
CA GLY A 36 -8.16 -3.94 9.63
C GLY A 36 -7.84 -2.48 9.39
N LEU A 37 -6.57 -2.12 9.27
CA LEU A 37 -6.16 -0.74 9.04
C LEU A 37 -6.65 -0.25 7.68
N ILE A 38 -6.55 -1.10 6.65
CA ILE A 38 -7.06 -0.82 5.31
C ILE A 38 -8.18 -1.83 5.04
N ASP A 39 -9.39 -1.34 4.78
CA ASP A 39 -10.52 -2.20 4.47
C ASP A 39 -10.60 -2.52 2.98
N SER A 40 -11.56 -3.38 2.60
CA SER A 40 -11.69 -3.82 1.21
C SER A 40 -12.03 -2.70 0.24
N PHE A 41 -12.72 -1.65 0.70
CA PHE A 41 -13.03 -0.51 -0.14
C PHE A 41 -11.78 0.34 -0.40
N SER A 42 -10.96 0.52 0.62
CA SER A 42 -9.74 1.30 0.51
C SER A 42 -8.68 0.60 -0.33
N LEU A 43 -8.74 -0.72 -0.45
CA LEU A 43 -7.81 -1.47 -1.30
C LEU A 43 -7.92 -1.08 -2.77
N VAL A 44 -9.12 -0.76 -3.24
CA VAL A 44 -9.32 -0.28 -4.61
C VAL A 44 -8.61 1.05 -4.81
N ASP A 45 -8.74 1.95 -3.83
CA ASP A 45 -8.05 3.24 -3.88
C ASP A 45 -6.53 3.06 -3.86
N LEU A 46 -6.06 2.10 -3.08
CA LEU A 46 -4.63 1.78 -3.02
C LEU A 46 -4.11 1.30 -4.38
N ALA A 47 -4.87 0.44 -5.05
CA ALA A 47 -4.51 -0.05 -6.37
C ALA A 47 -4.43 1.07 -7.39
N LEU A 48 -5.40 1.98 -7.38
CA LEU A 48 -5.41 3.13 -8.28
C LEU A 48 -4.23 4.06 -7.99
N MET A 49 -3.91 4.26 -6.72
CA MET A 49 -2.80 5.09 -6.30
C MET A 49 -1.47 4.51 -6.79
N ALA A 50 -1.28 3.21 -6.64
CA ALA A 50 -0.06 2.54 -7.10
C ALA A 50 0.10 2.67 -8.61
N GLU A 51 -0.98 2.54 -9.36
CA GLU A 51 -0.94 2.71 -10.80
C GLU A 51 -0.56 4.13 -11.19
N GLN A 52 -1.11 5.13 -10.51
CA GLN A 52 -0.84 6.53 -10.81
C GLN A 52 0.60 6.93 -10.47
N ILE A 53 1.12 6.45 -9.35
CA ILE A 53 2.45 6.85 -8.89
C ILE A 53 3.56 6.05 -9.55
N PHE A 54 3.37 4.74 -9.66
CA PHE A 54 4.42 3.82 -10.11
C PHE A 54 4.17 3.25 -11.50
N GLY A 55 3.00 3.48 -12.06
CA GLY A 55 2.65 2.91 -13.37
C GLY A 55 2.44 1.40 -13.35
N VAL A 56 2.23 0.82 -12.18
CA VAL A 56 2.05 -0.63 -12.01
C VAL A 56 0.59 -0.92 -11.69
N ARG A 57 -0.01 -1.81 -12.47
CA ARG A 57 -1.39 -2.21 -12.24
C ARG A 57 -1.45 -3.39 -11.28
N ILE A 58 -2.25 -3.22 -10.23
CA ILE A 58 -2.52 -4.30 -9.27
C ILE A 58 -3.92 -4.82 -9.57
N GLU A 59 -4.02 -6.13 -9.85
CA GLU A 59 -5.29 -6.74 -10.20
C GLU A 59 -6.15 -7.00 -8.96
N ASP A 60 -7.47 -7.09 -9.17
CA ASP A 60 -8.42 -7.27 -8.07
C ASP A 60 -8.09 -8.50 -7.22
N TYR A 61 -7.67 -9.60 -7.85
CA TYR A 61 -7.36 -10.83 -7.13
C TYR A 61 -6.10 -10.72 -6.27
N GLU A 62 -5.31 -9.67 -6.47
CA GLU A 62 -4.11 -9.41 -5.66
C GLU A 62 -4.42 -8.58 -4.42
N LEU A 63 -5.62 -8.03 -4.30
CA LEU A 63 -6.00 -7.13 -3.22
C LEU A 63 -6.48 -7.91 -1.99
N ASN A 64 -5.57 -8.67 -1.37
CA ASN A 64 -5.88 -9.45 -0.18
C ASN A 64 -4.61 -9.67 0.65
N ALA A 65 -4.80 -10.07 1.91
CA ALA A 65 -3.71 -10.25 2.86
C ALA A 65 -2.78 -11.41 2.50
N GLU A 66 -3.24 -12.36 1.70
CA GLU A 66 -2.40 -13.47 1.26
C GLU A 66 -1.37 -13.03 0.23
N THR A 67 -1.72 -12.02 -0.56
CA THR A 67 -0.83 -11.48 -1.59
C THR A 67 0.12 -10.45 -1.00
N PHE A 68 -0.42 -9.52 -0.21
CA PHE A 68 0.39 -8.56 0.52
C PHE A 68 -0.35 -8.10 1.78
N ASP A 69 0.37 -7.90 2.86
CA ASP A 69 -0.20 -7.41 4.11
C ASP A 69 0.65 -6.29 4.73
N ASN A 70 1.75 -5.95 4.11
CA ASN A 70 2.61 -4.85 4.58
C ASN A 70 3.24 -4.13 3.40
N LEU A 71 3.90 -3.01 3.70
CA LEU A 71 4.52 -2.17 2.66
C LEU A 71 5.64 -2.90 1.93
N GLU A 72 6.39 -3.72 2.63
CA GLU A 72 7.49 -4.46 2.03
C GLU A 72 6.99 -5.44 0.97
N GLN A 73 5.93 -6.17 1.28
CA GLN A 73 5.33 -7.10 0.33
C GLN A 73 4.71 -6.37 -0.85
N LEU A 74 4.04 -5.25 -0.58
CA LEU A 74 3.44 -4.43 -1.64
C LEU A 74 4.52 -3.85 -2.55
N ALA A 75 5.62 -3.38 -1.99
CA ALA A 75 6.73 -2.87 -2.78
C ALA A 75 7.31 -3.93 -3.70
N GLN A 76 7.35 -5.19 -3.28
CA GLN A 76 7.82 -6.28 -4.12
C GLN A 76 6.92 -6.51 -5.33
N ILE A 77 5.61 -6.36 -5.17
CA ILE A 77 4.66 -6.46 -6.27
C ILE A 77 4.89 -5.34 -7.27
N ILE A 78 5.13 -4.13 -6.78
CA ILE A 78 5.32 -2.94 -7.61
C ILE A 78 6.66 -3.01 -8.37
N MET A 79 7.67 -3.56 -7.76
CA MET A 79 8.97 -3.71 -8.37
C MET A 79 9.05 -4.96 -9.22
#